data_1a7cdf7d94c424867a8f9768c2d72e4f
#
_entry.id   1a7cdf7d94c424867a8f9768c2d72e4f
#
_cell.length_a   1.000
_cell.length_b   1.000
_cell.length_c   1.000
_cell.angle_alpha   90.00
_cell.angle_beta   90.00
_cell.angle_gamma   90.00
#
_symmetry.space_group_name_H-M   'P 1'
#
loop_
_entity.id
_entity.type
_entity.pdbx_description
1 polymer ?
#
loop_
_entity_poly.entity_id
_entity_poly.type
_entity_poly.pdbx_seq_one_letter_code
_entity_poly.pdbx_strand_id
1 'polypeptide(L)'
;MSEHIPATNSTGTTRVKRGLADMLKGGVIMDVVTPEQAKIAEDAGACAVMALERVPADIRAQGGVARMSDPDLIEGIIEAVSIPVMAKARIGHFVEAQVLESLRVDFIDESEVLSPADYANHIDKWAFGVPFVCGATNLGEALRRITEGAAMIRSKGCLLYTSPSPRD
;
A
#
# COMPACT_ATOMS: atom_id res chain seq x y z
N MET A 1 -13.01 -4.31 -30.07
CA MET A 1 -12.92 -3.29 -29.01
C MET A 1 -14.20 -3.44 -28.17
N SER A 2 -14.14 -4.18 -27.06
CA SER A 2 -15.29 -4.27 -26.15
C SER A 2 -15.15 -3.11 -25.15
N GLU A 3 -16.08 -2.19 -25.19
CA GLU A 3 -16.23 -1.17 -24.18
C GLU A 3 -16.54 -1.84 -22.84
N HIS A 4 -15.62 -1.76 -21.93
CA HIS A 4 -15.83 -2.18 -20.56
C HIS A 4 -16.69 -1.10 -19.90
N ILE A 5 -18.02 -1.32 -19.86
CA ILE A 5 -18.94 -0.48 -19.12
C ILE A 5 -18.71 -0.82 -17.64
N PRO A 6 -18.22 0.10 -16.81
CA PRO A 6 -18.08 -0.17 -15.38
C PRO A 6 -19.47 -0.36 -14.78
N ALA A 7 -19.64 -1.45 -14.01
CA ALA A 7 -20.85 -1.69 -13.25
C ALA A 7 -21.14 -0.49 -12.33
N THR A 8 -22.39 -0.07 -12.26
CA THR A 8 -22.90 1.16 -11.62
C THR A 8 -22.81 1.19 -10.09
N ASN A 9 -22.01 0.33 -9.49
CA ASN A 9 -21.75 0.27 -8.03
C ASN A 9 -20.25 0.36 -7.67
N SER A 10 -19.46 1.12 -8.43
CA SER A 10 -18.07 1.37 -8.02
C SER A 10 -18.06 2.39 -6.88
N THR A 11 -17.80 1.94 -5.67
CA THR A 11 -17.63 2.75 -4.45
C THR A 11 -16.42 3.68 -4.50
N GLY A 12 -15.49 3.50 -5.44
CA GLY A 12 -14.33 4.35 -5.63
C GLY A 12 -14.18 4.84 -7.07
N THR A 13 -14.39 6.13 -7.30
CA THR A 13 -14.11 6.74 -8.61
C THR A 13 -12.62 7.09 -8.72
N THR A 14 -12.09 7.12 -9.95
CA THR A 14 -10.72 7.60 -10.22
C THR A 14 -10.45 8.98 -9.59
N ARG A 15 -11.46 9.83 -9.54
CA ARG A 15 -11.37 11.18 -8.96
C ARG A 15 -11.14 11.13 -7.46
N VAL A 16 -11.85 10.28 -6.73
CA VAL A 16 -11.69 10.11 -5.27
C VAL A 16 -10.33 9.49 -4.96
N LYS A 17 -9.97 8.42 -5.67
CA LYS A 17 -8.67 7.74 -5.47
C LYS A 17 -7.49 8.68 -5.71
N ARG A 18 -7.52 9.50 -6.76
CA ARG A 18 -6.48 10.50 -7.04
C ARG A 18 -6.47 11.63 -6.02
N GLY A 19 -7.62 12.12 -5.59
CA GLY A 19 -7.73 13.20 -4.59
C GLY A 19 -7.08 12.81 -3.26
N LEU A 20 -7.29 11.57 -2.81
CA LEU A 20 -6.64 11.03 -1.62
C LEU A 20 -5.11 10.95 -1.79
N ALA A 21 -4.64 10.51 -2.95
CA ALA A 21 -3.21 10.45 -3.25
C ALA A 21 -2.55 11.86 -3.28
N ASP A 22 -3.24 12.86 -3.82
CA ASP A 22 -2.76 14.24 -3.86
C ASP A 22 -2.53 14.84 -2.46
N MET A 23 -3.27 14.39 -1.44
CA MET A 23 -3.08 14.83 -0.05
C MET A 23 -1.72 14.42 0.53
N LEU A 24 -1.10 13.38 -0.01
CA LEU A 24 0.19 12.86 0.46
C LEU A 24 1.39 13.52 -0.26
N LYS A 25 1.13 14.35 -1.26
CA LYS A 25 2.15 14.94 -2.12
C LYS A 25 3.11 15.83 -1.34
N GLY A 26 4.40 15.55 -1.46
CA GLY A 26 5.47 16.32 -0.78
C GLY A 26 5.63 15.99 0.70
N GLY A 27 4.84 15.05 1.24
CA GLY A 27 4.95 14.59 2.62
C GLY A 27 5.80 13.32 2.75
N VAL A 28 6.01 12.90 3.99
CA VAL A 28 6.73 11.69 4.35
C VAL A 28 5.74 10.65 4.88
N ILE A 29 5.82 9.42 4.37
CA ILE A 29 5.08 8.26 4.88
C ILE A 29 6.06 7.45 5.72
N MET A 30 5.72 7.19 6.98
CA MET A 30 6.58 6.46 7.91
C MET A 30 6.08 5.04 8.14
N ASP A 31 6.97 4.06 7.97
CA ASP A 31 6.70 2.68 8.37
C ASP A 31 6.72 2.58 9.89
N VAL A 32 5.69 1.96 10.48
CA VAL A 32 5.53 1.79 11.93
C VAL A 32 5.05 0.38 12.25
N VAL A 33 5.46 -0.12 13.41
CA VAL A 33 5.13 -1.48 13.87
C VAL A 33 4.35 -1.49 15.20
N THR A 34 4.12 -0.32 15.80
CA THR A 34 3.28 -0.16 17.00
C THR A 34 2.49 1.15 16.96
N PRO A 35 1.37 1.24 17.73
CA PRO A 35 0.62 2.49 17.87
C PRO A 35 1.46 3.64 18.43
N GLU A 36 2.39 3.37 19.33
CA GLU A 36 3.30 4.39 19.91
C GLU A 36 4.23 4.98 18.84
N GLN A 37 4.78 4.13 17.96
CA GLN A 37 5.60 4.59 16.84
C GLN A 37 4.78 5.43 15.85
N ALA A 38 3.52 5.05 15.62
CA ALA A 38 2.62 5.84 14.77
C ALA A 38 2.39 7.24 15.34
N LYS A 39 2.20 7.35 16.66
CA LYS A 39 2.06 8.63 17.33
C LYS A 39 3.32 9.49 17.25
N ILE A 40 4.50 8.88 17.43
CA ILE A 40 5.79 9.58 17.26
C ILE A 40 5.94 10.09 15.82
N ALA A 41 5.57 9.27 14.82
CA ALA A 41 5.63 9.67 13.41
C ALA A 41 4.71 10.84 13.11
N GLU A 42 3.47 10.83 13.62
CA GLU A 42 2.52 11.93 13.47
C GLU A 42 3.06 13.21 14.13
N ASP A 43 3.53 13.13 15.37
CA ASP A 43 4.10 14.27 16.11
C ASP A 43 5.35 14.85 15.42
N ALA A 44 6.10 14.03 14.69
CA ALA A 44 7.24 14.45 13.85
C ALA A 44 6.84 15.04 12.50
N GLY A 45 5.55 15.05 12.16
CA GLY A 45 5.03 15.68 10.94
C GLY A 45 4.92 14.74 9.74
N ALA A 46 4.85 13.42 9.94
CA ALA A 46 4.52 12.49 8.87
C ALA A 46 3.12 12.80 8.31
N CYS A 47 2.95 12.69 6.99
CA CYS A 47 1.64 12.89 6.36
C CYS A 47 0.78 11.63 6.33
N ALA A 48 1.37 10.47 6.56
CA ALA A 48 0.71 9.18 6.69
C ALA A 48 1.65 8.18 7.39
N VAL A 49 1.11 7.11 7.90
CA VAL A 49 1.86 5.96 8.42
C VAL A 49 1.53 4.69 7.65
N MET A 50 2.51 3.78 7.55
CA MET A 50 2.35 2.46 6.97
C MET A 50 2.47 1.43 8.09
N ALA A 51 1.36 0.73 8.36
CA ALA A 51 1.32 -0.33 9.36
C ALA A 51 2.06 -1.57 8.86
N LEU A 52 3.06 -2.01 9.60
CA LEU A 52 3.86 -3.22 9.35
C LEU A 52 3.81 -4.16 10.55
N GLU A 53 3.76 -5.46 10.30
CA GLU A 53 4.00 -6.46 11.34
C GLU A 53 5.51 -6.54 11.66
N ARG A 54 6.34 -6.51 10.62
CA ARG A 54 7.80 -6.58 10.71
C ARG A 54 8.44 -5.67 9.68
N VAL A 55 9.51 -5.01 10.05
CA VAL A 55 10.30 -4.25 9.08
C VAL A 55 11.02 -5.18 8.10
N PRO A 56 11.34 -4.75 6.87
CA PRO A 56 11.98 -5.60 5.87
C PRO A 56 13.28 -6.27 6.33
N ALA A 57 14.02 -5.63 7.23
CA ALA A 57 15.24 -6.21 7.81
C ALA A 57 14.94 -7.46 8.66
N ASP A 58 13.88 -7.40 9.47
CA ASP A 58 13.47 -8.52 10.32
C ASP A 58 12.89 -9.67 9.49
N ILE A 59 12.14 -9.36 8.42
CA ILE A 59 11.64 -10.37 7.48
C ILE A 59 12.83 -11.14 6.87
N ARG A 60 13.89 -10.45 6.46
CA ARG A 60 15.09 -11.08 5.91
C ARG A 60 15.84 -11.92 6.94
N ALA A 61 15.92 -11.46 8.18
CA ALA A 61 16.65 -12.15 9.24
C ALA A 61 15.92 -13.40 9.74
N GLN A 62 14.60 -13.33 9.87
CA GLN A 62 13.78 -14.40 10.44
C GLN A 62 13.27 -15.39 9.38
N GLY A 63 13.19 -14.96 8.11
CA GLY A 63 12.62 -15.76 7.01
C GLY A 63 11.12 -16.01 7.16
N GLY A 64 10.62 -17.01 6.44
CA GLY A 64 9.21 -17.39 6.46
C GLY A 64 8.35 -16.57 5.51
N VAL A 65 7.04 -16.77 5.60
CA VAL A 65 6.04 -16.05 4.80
C VAL A 65 5.73 -14.71 5.47
N ALA A 66 6.01 -13.62 4.75
CA ALA A 66 5.58 -12.28 5.14
C ALA A 66 4.20 -12.00 4.55
N ARG A 67 3.25 -11.64 5.37
CA ARG A 67 1.84 -11.39 5.02
C ARG A 67 1.35 -10.07 5.61
N MET A 68 0.08 -9.73 5.41
CA MET A 68 -0.52 -8.54 6.02
C MET A 68 -0.35 -8.56 7.55
N SER A 69 -0.30 -7.38 8.14
CA SER A 69 -0.25 -7.23 9.59
C SER A 69 -1.51 -7.75 10.26
N ASP A 70 -1.39 -8.09 11.54
CA ASP A 70 -2.53 -8.49 12.36
C ASP A 70 -3.60 -7.38 12.37
N PRO A 71 -4.89 -7.71 12.19
CA PRO A 71 -5.97 -6.74 12.24
C PRO A 71 -6.00 -5.89 13.52
N ASP A 72 -5.78 -6.48 14.69
CA ASP A 72 -5.78 -5.76 15.97
C ASP A 72 -4.66 -4.72 16.04
N LEU A 73 -3.49 -5.03 15.45
CA LEU A 73 -2.39 -4.06 15.33
C LEU A 73 -2.78 -2.88 14.42
N ILE A 74 -3.42 -3.15 13.29
CA ILE A 74 -3.85 -2.12 12.36
C ILE A 74 -4.90 -1.21 13.00
N GLU A 75 -5.90 -1.80 13.68
CA GLU A 75 -6.93 -1.05 14.41
C GLU A 75 -6.30 -0.16 15.50
N GLY A 76 -5.36 -0.71 16.28
CA GLY A 76 -4.64 0.07 17.31
C GLY A 76 -3.86 1.24 16.71
N ILE A 77 -3.28 1.10 15.53
CA ILE A 77 -2.60 2.19 14.83
C ILE A 77 -3.62 3.23 14.34
N ILE A 78 -4.75 2.80 13.75
CA ILE A 78 -5.82 3.71 13.28
C ILE A 78 -6.36 4.54 14.45
N GLU A 79 -6.55 3.94 15.62
CA GLU A 79 -7.05 4.64 16.81
C GLU A 79 -6.02 5.63 17.40
N ALA A 80 -4.73 5.38 17.19
CA ALA A 80 -3.66 6.18 17.79
C ALA A 80 -3.37 7.50 17.05
N VAL A 81 -3.70 7.61 15.77
CA VAL A 81 -3.33 8.75 14.93
C VAL A 81 -4.52 9.36 14.19
N SER A 82 -4.38 10.63 13.81
CA SER A 82 -5.36 11.35 12.98
C SER A 82 -4.96 11.44 11.51
N ILE A 83 -3.72 11.08 11.19
CA ILE A 83 -3.20 11.04 9.82
C ILE A 83 -3.58 9.71 9.14
N PRO A 84 -3.61 9.66 7.79
CA PRO A 84 -3.94 8.46 7.06
C PRO A 84 -3.09 7.24 7.43
N VAL A 85 -3.74 6.09 7.54
CA VAL A 85 -3.10 4.80 7.81
C VAL A 85 -3.14 3.93 6.57
N MET A 86 -1.98 3.45 6.18
CA MET A 86 -1.78 2.52 5.08
C MET A 86 -1.44 1.13 5.63
N ALA A 87 -1.82 0.08 4.92
CA ALA A 87 -1.42 -1.29 5.26
C ALA A 87 -1.06 -2.09 4.01
N LYS A 88 -0.24 -3.13 4.18
CA LYS A 88 0.28 -3.93 3.06
C LYS A 88 -0.52 -5.21 2.86
N ALA A 89 -0.85 -5.49 1.60
CA ALA A 89 -1.35 -6.78 1.14
C ALA A 89 -0.31 -7.48 0.27
N ARG A 90 -0.30 -8.80 0.25
CA ARG A 90 0.53 -9.59 -0.64
C ARG A 90 0.09 -9.41 -2.10
N ILE A 91 1.02 -9.43 -3.03
CA ILE A 91 0.72 -9.39 -4.46
C ILE A 91 -0.24 -10.52 -4.83
N GLY A 92 -1.36 -10.17 -5.46
CA GLY A 92 -2.41 -11.10 -5.92
C GLY A 92 -3.36 -11.60 -4.83
N HIS A 93 -3.18 -11.23 -3.57
CA HIS A 93 -4.00 -11.71 -2.47
C HIS A 93 -5.21 -10.80 -2.20
N PHE A 94 -6.25 -10.92 -3.04
CA PHE A 94 -7.43 -10.07 -2.94
C PHE A 94 -8.18 -10.20 -1.60
N VAL A 95 -8.11 -11.35 -0.92
CA VAL A 95 -8.75 -11.53 0.39
C VAL A 95 -8.08 -10.67 1.47
N GLU A 96 -6.75 -10.58 1.49
CA GLU A 96 -6.07 -9.63 2.39
C GLU A 96 -6.53 -8.19 2.12
N ALA A 97 -6.67 -7.81 0.86
CA ALA A 97 -7.17 -6.48 0.51
C ALA A 97 -8.62 -6.26 0.98
N GLN A 98 -9.49 -7.27 0.90
CA GLN A 98 -10.86 -7.19 1.43
C GLN A 98 -10.87 -7.01 2.96
N VAL A 99 -10.01 -7.74 3.68
CA VAL A 99 -9.86 -7.56 5.13
C VAL A 99 -9.41 -6.12 5.44
N LEU A 100 -8.36 -5.63 4.77
CA LEU A 100 -7.85 -4.27 4.98
C LEU A 100 -8.91 -3.20 4.66
N GLU A 101 -9.67 -3.38 3.59
CA GLU A 101 -10.78 -2.47 3.28
C GLU A 101 -11.86 -2.49 4.38
N SER A 102 -12.16 -3.66 4.95
CA SER A 102 -13.13 -3.79 6.04
C SER A 102 -12.66 -3.11 7.34
N LEU A 103 -11.35 -3.08 7.59
CA LEU A 103 -10.71 -2.34 8.69
C LEU A 103 -10.67 -0.82 8.44
N ARG A 104 -11.08 -0.37 7.25
CA ARG A 104 -11.14 1.05 6.86
C ARG A 104 -9.76 1.73 6.82
N VAL A 105 -8.73 1.01 6.39
CA VAL A 105 -7.45 1.65 6.08
C VAL A 105 -7.66 2.67 4.95
N ASP A 106 -6.90 3.75 4.97
CA ASP A 106 -7.02 4.82 3.97
C ASP A 106 -6.38 4.44 2.63
N PHE A 107 -5.36 3.58 2.64
CA PHE A 107 -4.68 3.06 1.44
C PHE A 107 -4.24 1.62 1.65
N ILE A 108 -4.23 0.84 0.58
CA ILE A 108 -3.64 -0.50 0.55
C ILE A 108 -2.39 -0.48 -0.32
N ASP A 109 -1.26 -0.95 0.21
CA ASP A 109 -0.03 -1.16 -0.54
C ASP A 109 0.04 -2.64 -0.96
N GLU A 110 -0.22 -2.94 -2.24
CA GLU A 110 0.05 -4.26 -2.81
C GLU A 110 1.55 -4.39 -3.01
N SER A 111 2.22 -5.01 -2.03
CA SER A 111 3.63 -4.80 -1.79
C SER A 111 4.50 -6.01 -2.11
N GLU A 112 5.57 -5.76 -2.84
CA GLU A 112 6.66 -6.71 -3.12
C GLU A 112 7.52 -7.05 -1.90
N VAL A 113 7.37 -6.32 -0.79
CA VAL A 113 8.05 -6.61 0.48
C VAL A 113 7.49 -7.87 1.14
N LEU A 114 6.19 -8.13 0.94
CA LEU A 114 5.53 -9.33 1.41
C LEU A 114 5.73 -10.50 0.44
N SER A 115 5.53 -11.72 0.93
CA SER A 115 5.61 -12.92 0.09
C SER A 115 4.48 -12.91 -0.94
N PRO A 116 4.74 -12.93 -2.25
CA PRO A 116 3.70 -12.94 -3.26
C PRO A 116 2.76 -14.15 -3.10
N ALA A 117 1.46 -13.92 -3.22
CA ALA A 117 0.47 -14.99 -3.29
C ALA A 117 0.25 -15.45 -4.73
N ASP A 118 0.37 -14.55 -5.69
CA ASP A 118 0.32 -14.83 -7.12
C ASP A 118 1.43 -14.06 -7.83
N TYR A 119 2.27 -14.77 -8.60
CA TYR A 119 3.38 -14.17 -9.35
C TYR A 119 2.94 -13.60 -10.71
N ALA A 120 1.83 -14.06 -11.24
CA ALA A 120 1.35 -13.69 -12.57
C ALA A 120 0.30 -12.57 -12.51
N ASN A 121 -0.59 -12.62 -11.52
CA ASN A 121 -1.74 -11.73 -11.47
C ASN A 121 -1.69 -10.85 -10.21
N HIS A 122 -1.81 -9.55 -10.41
CA HIS A 122 -2.03 -8.58 -9.35
C HIS A 122 -3.52 -8.47 -9.02
N ILE A 123 -3.82 -7.86 -7.87
CA ILE A 123 -5.19 -7.58 -7.46
C ILE A 123 -5.86 -6.65 -8.47
N ASP A 124 -7.11 -6.95 -8.86
CA ASP A 124 -7.96 -6.00 -9.58
C ASP A 124 -8.42 -4.88 -8.63
N LYS A 125 -7.75 -3.75 -8.70
CA LYS A 125 -7.94 -2.62 -7.79
C LYS A 125 -9.20 -1.81 -8.10
N TRP A 126 -9.80 -2.03 -9.28
CA TRP A 126 -11.08 -1.42 -9.62
C TRP A 126 -12.25 -2.01 -8.83
N ALA A 127 -12.08 -3.24 -8.31
CA ALA A 127 -13.08 -3.89 -7.47
C ALA A 127 -13.20 -3.28 -6.05
N PHE A 128 -12.27 -2.39 -5.65
CA PHE A 128 -12.18 -1.81 -4.31
C PHE A 128 -12.49 -0.31 -4.32
N GLY A 129 -13.08 0.20 -3.24
CA GLY A 129 -13.27 1.62 -2.99
C GLY A 129 -11.99 2.32 -2.51
N VAL A 130 -11.17 1.61 -1.73
CA VAL A 130 -9.91 2.10 -1.18
C VAL A 130 -8.85 2.28 -2.28
N PRO A 131 -8.05 3.36 -2.27
CA PRO A 131 -6.96 3.55 -3.22
C PRO A 131 -5.78 2.60 -2.93
N PHE A 132 -5.12 2.16 -4.01
CA PHE A 132 -3.96 1.28 -3.95
C PHE A 132 -2.66 1.99 -4.30
N VAL A 133 -1.61 1.63 -3.59
CA VAL A 133 -0.22 1.91 -3.92
C VAL A 133 0.43 0.63 -4.44
N CYS A 134 1.25 0.73 -5.47
CA CYS A 134 2.02 -0.40 -5.99
C CYS A 134 3.46 -0.01 -6.29
N GLY A 135 4.37 -0.94 -6.12
CA GLY A 135 5.74 -0.77 -6.57
C GLY A 135 5.89 -0.99 -8.07
N ALA A 136 6.84 -0.28 -8.69
CA ALA A 136 7.25 -0.51 -10.07
C ALA A 136 8.75 -0.26 -10.25
N THR A 137 9.43 -1.10 -11.01
CA THR A 137 10.86 -0.97 -11.33
C THR A 137 11.13 -0.26 -12.64
N ASN A 138 10.11 -0.16 -13.49
CA ASN A 138 10.20 0.49 -14.81
C ASN A 138 8.83 1.02 -15.24
N LEU A 139 8.84 1.82 -16.30
CA LEU A 139 7.62 2.44 -16.84
C LEU A 139 6.56 1.42 -17.27
N GLY A 140 6.95 0.32 -17.89
CA GLY A 140 6.01 -0.71 -18.34
C GLY A 140 5.27 -1.37 -17.18
N GLU A 141 5.98 -1.65 -16.09
CA GLU A 141 5.37 -2.17 -14.85
C GLU A 141 4.43 -1.14 -14.24
N ALA A 142 4.84 0.14 -14.16
CA ALA A 142 4.00 1.21 -13.64
C ALA A 142 2.70 1.36 -14.44
N LEU A 143 2.78 1.33 -15.77
CA LEU A 143 1.60 1.41 -16.63
C LEU A 143 0.64 0.24 -16.42
N ARG A 144 1.15 -0.98 -16.22
CA ARG A 144 0.30 -2.13 -15.89
C ARG A 144 -0.42 -1.94 -14.55
N ARG A 145 0.29 -1.48 -13.51
CA ARG A 145 -0.31 -1.19 -12.19
C ARG A 145 -1.40 -0.11 -12.28
N ILE A 146 -1.16 0.93 -13.05
CA ILE A 146 -2.15 2.00 -13.30
C ILE A 146 -3.38 1.45 -14.04
N THR A 147 -3.17 0.60 -15.04
CA THR A 147 -4.27 -0.05 -15.77
C THR A 147 -5.12 -0.92 -14.84
N GLU A 148 -4.52 -1.58 -13.86
CA GLU A 148 -5.19 -2.37 -12.84
C GLU A 148 -5.89 -1.52 -11.76
N GLY A 149 -5.76 -0.19 -11.81
CA GLY A 149 -6.43 0.75 -10.90
C GLY A 149 -5.58 1.29 -9.76
N ALA A 150 -4.24 1.15 -9.81
CA ALA A 150 -3.38 1.78 -8.82
C ALA A 150 -3.50 3.31 -8.87
N ALA A 151 -3.65 3.93 -7.69
CA ALA A 151 -3.72 5.38 -7.53
C ALA A 151 -2.34 6.02 -7.36
N MET A 152 -1.38 5.25 -6.85
CA MET A 152 -0.02 5.70 -6.61
C MET A 152 0.98 4.64 -7.06
N ILE A 153 2.13 5.09 -7.55
CA ILE A 153 3.26 4.23 -7.88
C ILE A 153 4.44 4.61 -7.00
N ARG A 154 4.98 3.62 -6.32
CA ARG A 154 6.24 3.72 -5.60
C ARG A 154 7.36 3.21 -6.50
N SER A 155 8.43 3.99 -6.68
CA SER A 155 9.62 3.47 -7.33
C SER A 155 10.19 2.34 -6.50
N LYS A 156 10.25 1.14 -7.06
CA LYS A 156 10.96 0.02 -6.46
C LYS A 156 12.45 0.27 -6.58
N GLY A 157 13.12 0.40 -5.43
CA GLY A 157 14.55 0.17 -5.43
C GLY A 157 14.82 -1.24 -5.92
N CYS A 158 15.61 -1.39 -6.98
CA CYS A 158 16.23 -2.67 -7.24
C CYS A 158 17.18 -2.91 -6.07
N LEU A 159 16.78 -3.79 -5.21
CA LEU A 159 17.52 -4.40 -4.13
C LEU A 159 19.03 -4.05 -4.15
N LEU A 160 19.41 -3.03 -3.41
CA LEU A 160 20.75 -2.71 -2.94
C LEU A 160 21.81 -2.23 -3.96
N TYR A 161 21.72 -2.45 -5.27
CA TYR A 161 22.87 -2.21 -6.16
C TYR A 161 22.61 -1.40 -7.44
N THR A 162 21.38 -1.14 -7.84
CA THR A 162 21.09 -0.55 -9.15
C THR A 162 20.04 0.56 -9.18
N SER A 163 19.46 0.92 -8.04
CA SER A 163 18.53 2.04 -7.98
C SER A 163 19.27 3.27 -7.48
N PRO A 164 19.28 4.38 -8.22
CA PRO A 164 19.75 5.64 -7.66
C PRO A 164 18.91 5.95 -6.43
N SER A 165 19.58 6.11 -5.30
CA SER A 165 18.93 6.58 -4.09
C SER A 165 18.44 8.00 -4.31
N PRO A 166 17.28 8.40 -3.78
CA PRO A 166 16.89 9.80 -3.78
C PRO A 166 17.89 10.72 -3.06
N ARG A 167 18.91 10.13 -2.43
CA ARG A 167 19.99 10.82 -1.71
C ARG A 167 21.27 10.95 -2.53
N ASP A 168 21.35 10.29 -3.69
CA ASP A 168 22.44 10.39 -4.66
C ASP A 168 22.07 11.40 -5.73
#